data_8650a2aa5b3fcbc9f8e9a0f189ec9bb1
#
_entry.id   8650a2aa5b3fcbc9f8e9a0f189ec9bb1
#
_cell.length_a   1.000
_cell.length_b   1.000
_cell.length_c   1.000
_cell.angle_alpha   90.00
_cell.angle_beta   90.00
_cell.angle_gamma   90.00
#
_symmetry.space_group_name_H-M   'P 1'
#
loop_
_entity.id
_entity.type
_entity.pdbx_description
1 polymer ?
#
loop_
_entity_poly.entity_id
_entity_poly.type
_entity_poly.pdbx_seq_one_letter_code
_entity_poly.pdbx_strand_id
1 'polypeptide(L)'
;NKKSLAQQSRTTQIIDYINNNYEHDISLQNLADMLHISEYYLCREFKKNTNRTITDYIKRTRIMNAERFFIETDKNVTEVATMTGFSNLTHFYRVFKDITGYSPSEYRKKIKTTLT
;
A
#
# COMPACT_ATOMS: atom_id res chain seq x y z
N ASN A 1 16.55 23.82 -3.66
CA ASN A 1 15.83 24.99 -3.17
C ASN A 1 14.89 24.58 -2.04
N LYS A 2 14.56 25.52 -1.15
CA LYS A 2 13.77 25.25 0.06
C LYS A 2 12.39 24.65 -0.24
N LYS A 3 11.73 25.10 -1.29
CA LYS A 3 10.40 24.61 -1.67
C LYS A 3 10.47 23.14 -2.11
N SER A 4 11.46 22.79 -2.92
CA SER A 4 11.64 21.42 -3.39
C SER A 4 11.98 20.47 -2.25
N LEU A 5 12.81 20.90 -1.29
CA LEU A 5 13.16 20.11 -0.10
C LEU A 5 11.93 19.90 0.80
N ALA A 6 11.11 20.96 0.98
CA ALA A 6 9.89 20.85 1.77
C ALA A 6 8.89 19.86 1.13
N GLN A 7 8.75 19.89 -0.20
CA GLN A 7 7.89 18.95 -0.93
C GLN A 7 8.36 17.51 -0.77
N GLN A 8 9.66 17.27 -0.89
CA GLN A 8 10.24 15.94 -0.70
C GLN A 8 10.06 15.46 0.74
N SER A 9 10.21 16.35 1.72
CA SER A 9 10.00 16.02 3.13
C SER A 9 8.55 15.58 3.39
N ARG A 10 7.56 16.29 2.82
CA ARG A 10 6.17 15.91 2.96
C ARG A 10 5.87 14.55 2.32
N THR A 11 6.41 14.31 1.13
CA THR A 11 6.24 13.02 0.44
C THR A 11 6.81 11.89 1.30
N THR A 12 7.99 12.07 1.87
CA THR A 12 8.61 11.09 2.77
C THR A 12 7.74 10.83 3.99
N GLN A 13 7.18 11.88 4.58
CA GLN A 13 6.28 11.74 5.74
C GLN A 13 5.04 10.93 5.40
N ILE A 14 4.48 11.14 4.20
CA ILE A 14 3.31 10.37 3.73
C ILE A 14 3.68 8.90 3.56
N ILE A 15 4.81 8.62 2.92
CA ILE A 15 5.29 7.26 2.71
C ILE A 15 5.52 6.55 4.04
N ASP A 16 6.17 7.22 4.99
CA ASP A 16 6.40 6.66 6.32
C ASP A 16 5.07 6.38 7.04
N TYR A 17 4.12 7.29 6.94
CA TYR A 17 2.79 7.11 7.53
C TYR A 17 2.09 5.88 6.93
N ILE A 18 2.13 5.74 5.61
CA ILE A 18 1.52 4.60 4.92
C ILE A 18 2.18 3.30 5.38
N ASN A 19 3.50 3.26 5.44
CA ASN A 19 4.24 2.06 5.84
C ASN A 19 3.92 1.63 7.27
N ASN A 20 3.61 2.58 8.14
CA ASN A 20 3.31 2.30 9.55
C ASN A 20 1.82 2.09 9.82
N ASN A 21 0.94 2.36 8.86
CA ASN A 21 -0.51 2.35 9.07
C ASN A 21 -1.30 1.69 7.94
N TYR A 22 -0.66 0.96 7.04
CA TYR A 22 -1.32 0.40 5.86
C TYR A 22 -2.47 -0.56 6.21
N GLU A 23 -2.41 -1.20 7.38
CA GLU A 23 -3.45 -2.14 7.84
C GLU A 23 -4.72 -1.42 8.32
N HIS A 24 -4.68 -0.12 8.48
CA HIS A 24 -5.81 0.71 8.90
C HIS A 24 -6.35 1.53 7.74
N ASP A 25 -7.53 2.11 7.92
CA ASP A 25 -8.08 3.06 6.96
C ASP A 25 -7.22 4.34 6.97
N ILE A 26 -6.83 4.78 5.79
CA ILE A 26 -6.03 6.00 5.63
C ILE A 26 -6.87 7.02 4.88
N SER A 27 -7.11 8.17 5.50
CA SER A 27 -7.92 9.25 4.96
C SER A 27 -7.01 10.32 4.33
N LEU A 28 -7.30 10.71 3.10
CA LEU A 28 -6.58 11.80 2.42
C LEU A 28 -6.76 13.11 3.18
N GLN A 29 -7.96 13.33 3.72
CA GLN A 29 -8.25 14.54 4.51
C GLN A 29 -7.39 14.59 5.76
N ASN A 30 -7.27 13.48 6.48
CA ASN A 30 -6.43 13.42 7.68
C ASN A 30 -4.95 13.66 7.37
N LEU A 31 -4.46 13.12 6.27
CA LEU A 31 -3.08 13.36 5.84
C LEU A 31 -2.85 14.84 5.51
N ALA A 32 -3.79 15.44 4.79
CA ALA A 32 -3.71 16.84 4.42
C ALA A 32 -3.73 17.73 5.67
N ASP A 33 -4.62 17.43 6.62
CA ASP A 33 -4.73 18.18 7.89
C ASP A 33 -3.43 18.06 8.71
N MET A 34 -2.85 16.87 8.76
CA MET A 34 -1.60 16.62 9.47
C MET A 34 -0.45 17.46 8.91
N LEU A 35 -0.44 17.66 7.61
CA LEU A 35 0.63 18.39 6.91
C LEU A 35 0.29 19.87 6.66
N HIS A 36 -0.89 20.32 7.10
CA HIS A 36 -1.35 21.71 6.96
C HIS A 36 -1.40 22.19 5.52
N ILE A 37 -1.85 21.31 4.61
CA ILE A 37 -2.04 21.63 3.19
C ILE A 37 -3.43 21.14 2.75
N SER A 38 -3.87 21.59 1.57
CA SER A 38 -5.13 21.12 1.02
C SER A 38 -4.99 19.69 0.50
N GLU A 39 -6.10 18.96 0.47
CA GLU A 39 -6.15 17.62 -0.09
C GLU A 39 -5.74 17.62 -1.57
N TYR A 40 -6.20 18.61 -2.32
CA TYR A 40 -5.84 18.76 -3.73
C TYR A 40 -4.32 18.92 -3.90
N TYR A 41 -3.71 19.79 -3.10
CA TYR A 41 -2.26 20.03 -3.17
C TYR A 41 -1.48 18.79 -2.75
N LEU A 42 -1.94 18.10 -1.72
CA LEU A 42 -1.34 16.85 -1.24
C LEU A 42 -1.25 15.82 -2.37
N CYS A 43 -2.38 15.57 -3.04
CA CYS A 43 -2.46 14.57 -4.10
C CYS A 43 -1.59 14.94 -5.30
N ARG A 44 -1.59 16.21 -5.67
CA ARG A 44 -0.80 16.70 -6.80
C ARG A 44 0.70 16.58 -6.54
N GLU A 45 1.14 17.01 -5.36
CA GLU A 45 2.54 16.95 -4.98
C GLU A 45 3.05 15.51 -4.90
N PHE A 46 2.26 14.63 -4.28
CA PHE A 46 2.61 13.21 -4.14
C PHE A 46 2.74 12.54 -5.51
N LYS A 47 1.78 12.77 -6.40
CA LYS A 47 1.81 12.24 -7.76
C LYS A 47 3.04 12.74 -8.54
N LYS A 48 3.35 14.02 -8.39
CA LYS A 48 4.53 14.62 -9.05
C LYS A 48 5.82 13.97 -8.57
N ASN A 49 5.94 13.71 -7.28
CA ASN A 49 7.19 13.21 -6.68
C ASN A 49 7.36 11.70 -6.79
N THR A 50 6.27 10.95 -6.90
CA THR A 50 6.31 9.47 -6.90
C THR A 50 5.82 8.82 -8.18
N ASN A 51 5.19 9.59 -9.07
CA ASN A 51 4.48 9.10 -10.26
C ASN A 51 3.32 8.14 -9.93
N ARG A 52 2.84 8.14 -8.69
CA ARG A 52 1.72 7.31 -8.23
C ARG A 52 0.77 8.14 -7.40
N THR A 53 -0.52 7.79 -7.43
CA THR A 53 -1.48 8.39 -6.50
C THR A 53 -1.23 7.81 -5.10
N ILE A 54 -1.67 8.54 -4.07
CA ILE A 54 -1.60 8.04 -2.69
C ILE A 54 -2.41 6.73 -2.57
N THR A 55 -3.60 6.68 -3.16
CA THR A 55 -4.45 5.48 -3.13
C THR A 55 -3.74 4.27 -3.76
N ASP A 56 -3.09 4.46 -4.90
CA ASP A 56 -2.32 3.40 -5.56
C ASP A 56 -1.15 2.97 -4.68
N TYR A 57 -0.47 3.91 -4.06
CA TYR A 57 0.66 3.63 -3.18
C TYR A 57 0.23 2.78 -1.97
N ILE A 58 -0.92 3.12 -1.37
CA ILE A 58 -1.49 2.35 -0.26
C ILE A 58 -1.79 0.90 -0.70
N LYS A 59 -2.43 0.74 -1.85
CA LYS A 59 -2.75 -0.58 -2.39
C LYS A 59 -1.49 -1.43 -2.58
N ARG A 60 -0.46 -0.86 -3.18
CA ARG A 60 0.79 -1.57 -3.44
C ARG A 60 1.52 -1.93 -2.15
N THR A 61 1.48 -1.04 -1.17
CA THR A 61 2.08 -1.31 0.15
C THR A 61 1.36 -2.48 0.83
N ARG A 62 0.04 -2.51 0.78
CA ARG A 62 -0.76 -3.62 1.32
C ARG A 62 -0.43 -4.94 0.64
N ILE A 63 -0.34 -4.95 -0.69
CA ILE A 63 -0.04 -6.17 -1.46
C ILE A 63 1.38 -6.65 -1.19
N MET A 64 2.35 -5.74 -1.13
CA MET A 64 3.74 -6.08 -0.80
C MET A 64 3.84 -6.77 0.56
N ASN A 65 3.09 -6.28 1.55
CA ASN A 65 3.04 -6.91 2.86
C ASN A 65 2.28 -8.23 2.83
N ALA A 66 1.24 -8.35 2.01
CA ALA A 66 0.53 -9.62 1.81
C ALA A 66 1.47 -10.68 1.23
N GLU A 67 2.28 -10.32 0.23
CA GLU A 67 3.29 -11.22 -0.33
C GLU A 67 4.25 -11.71 0.76
N ARG A 68 4.71 -10.80 1.60
CA ARG A 68 5.61 -11.15 2.71
C ARG A 68 4.95 -12.13 3.68
N PHE A 69 3.69 -11.92 4.04
CA PHE A 69 2.96 -12.83 4.93
C PHE A 69 2.76 -14.20 4.30
N PHE A 70 2.53 -14.27 2.98
CA PHE A 70 2.42 -15.55 2.28
C PHE A 70 3.75 -16.31 2.27
N ILE A 71 4.87 -15.60 2.23
CA ILE A 71 6.20 -16.20 2.25
C ILE A 71 6.59 -16.63 3.67
N GLU A 72 6.35 -15.78 4.65
CA GLU A 72 6.87 -15.95 6.01
C GLU A 72 5.95 -16.71 6.96
N THR A 73 4.65 -16.89 6.62
CA THR A 73 3.68 -17.50 7.51
C THR A 73 2.82 -18.52 6.78
N ASP A 74 2.11 -19.34 7.56
CA ASP A 74 1.12 -20.30 7.06
C ASP A 74 -0.31 -19.76 7.14
N LYS A 75 -0.48 -18.45 7.37
CA LYS A 75 -1.80 -17.85 7.49
C LYS A 75 -2.57 -18.01 6.18
N ASN A 76 -3.88 -18.22 6.30
CA ASN A 76 -4.73 -18.41 5.11
C ASN A 76 -4.98 -17.06 4.40
N VAL A 77 -5.53 -17.12 3.21
CA VAL A 77 -5.77 -15.94 2.37
C VAL A 77 -6.65 -14.91 3.07
N THR A 78 -7.70 -15.36 3.74
CA THR A 78 -8.63 -14.47 4.46
C THR A 78 -7.92 -13.72 5.58
N GLU A 79 -7.09 -14.43 6.35
CA GLU A 79 -6.31 -13.82 7.42
C GLU A 79 -5.34 -12.77 6.88
N VAL A 80 -4.62 -13.10 5.81
CA VAL A 80 -3.66 -12.19 5.20
C VAL A 80 -4.37 -10.95 4.65
N ALA A 81 -5.52 -11.11 4.00
CA ALA A 81 -6.31 -9.99 3.50
C ALA A 81 -6.69 -9.04 4.64
N THR A 82 -7.19 -9.58 5.75
CA THR A 82 -7.59 -8.79 6.91
C THR A 82 -6.37 -8.08 7.55
N MET A 83 -5.28 -8.79 7.72
CA MET A 83 -4.06 -8.24 8.33
C MET A 83 -3.44 -7.11 7.52
N THR A 84 -3.68 -7.10 6.22
CA THR A 84 -3.12 -6.08 5.33
C THR A 84 -4.10 -4.95 5.02
N GLY A 85 -5.26 -4.93 5.68
CA GLY A 85 -6.18 -3.80 5.62
C GLY A 85 -7.31 -3.93 4.61
N PHE A 86 -7.53 -5.12 4.05
CA PHE A 86 -8.64 -5.34 3.13
C PHE A 86 -9.86 -5.85 3.89
N SER A 87 -10.96 -5.08 3.80
CA SER A 87 -12.23 -5.46 4.43
C SER A 87 -13.08 -6.36 3.53
N ASN A 88 -12.73 -6.44 2.24
CA ASN A 88 -13.48 -7.20 1.24
C ASN A 88 -12.54 -8.17 0.54
N LEU A 89 -12.81 -9.46 0.68
CA LEU A 89 -11.95 -10.51 0.12
C LEU A 89 -11.94 -10.50 -1.41
N THR A 90 -13.08 -10.24 -2.04
CA THR A 90 -13.18 -10.14 -3.51
C THR A 90 -12.30 -9.01 -4.02
N HIS A 91 -12.31 -7.86 -3.33
CA HIS A 91 -11.46 -6.73 -3.66
C HIS A 91 -9.98 -7.08 -3.50
N PHE A 92 -9.64 -7.80 -2.43
CA PHE A 92 -8.27 -8.27 -2.20
C PHE A 92 -7.78 -9.15 -3.35
N TYR A 93 -8.57 -10.13 -3.76
CA TYR A 93 -8.22 -11.02 -4.87
C TYR A 93 -7.95 -10.24 -6.15
N ARG A 94 -8.80 -9.27 -6.48
CA ARG A 94 -8.66 -8.46 -7.68
C ARG A 94 -7.39 -7.60 -7.64
N VAL A 95 -7.17 -6.89 -6.54
CA VAL A 95 -6.01 -6.00 -6.39
C VAL A 95 -4.71 -6.81 -6.39
N PHE A 96 -4.71 -7.94 -5.68
CA PHE A 96 -3.54 -8.82 -5.62
C PHE A 96 -3.16 -9.33 -7.02
N LYS A 97 -4.13 -9.80 -7.78
CA LYS A 97 -3.88 -10.29 -9.14
C LYS A 97 -3.44 -9.16 -10.08
N ASP A 98 -4.05 -7.99 -9.96
CA ASP A 98 -3.69 -6.84 -10.80
C ASP A 98 -2.24 -6.42 -10.57
N ILE A 99 -1.76 -6.46 -9.34
CA ILE A 99 -0.40 -6.01 -9.00
C ILE A 99 0.64 -7.11 -9.22
N THR A 100 0.36 -8.34 -8.81
CA THR A 100 1.34 -9.44 -8.86
C THR A 100 1.26 -10.29 -10.12
N GLY A 101 0.13 -10.26 -10.82
CA GLY A 101 -0.11 -11.13 -11.96
C GLY A 101 -0.64 -12.51 -11.58
N TYR A 102 -0.78 -12.80 -10.30
CA TYR A 102 -1.22 -14.10 -9.79
C TYR A 102 -2.35 -13.93 -8.79
N SER A 103 -3.27 -14.91 -8.74
CA SER A 103 -4.19 -14.96 -7.61
C SER A 103 -3.40 -15.30 -6.33
N PRO A 104 -3.92 -15.00 -5.13
CA PRO A 104 -3.24 -15.39 -3.90
C PRO A 104 -2.91 -16.89 -3.81
N SER A 105 -3.83 -17.76 -4.26
CA SER A 105 -3.61 -19.21 -4.25
C SER A 105 -2.52 -19.63 -5.22
N GLU A 106 -2.52 -19.07 -6.44
CA GLU A 106 -1.47 -19.31 -7.43
C GLU A 106 -0.11 -18.84 -6.93
N TYR A 107 -0.10 -17.66 -6.31
CA TYR A 107 1.12 -17.08 -5.74
C TYR A 107 1.72 -17.99 -4.67
N ARG A 108 0.88 -18.51 -3.79
CA ARG A 108 1.31 -19.42 -2.72
C ARG A 108 1.90 -20.72 -3.27
N LYS A 109 1.28 -21.28 -4.29
CA LYS A 109 1.79 -22.47 -4.98
C LYS A 109 3.14 -22.20 -5.62
N LYS A 110 3.28 -21.05 -6.28
CA LYS A 110 4.52 -20.64 -6.94
C LYS A 110 5.67 -20.50 -5.93
N ILE A 111 5.39 -19.91 -4.77
CA ILE A 111 6.39 -19.79 -3.70
C ILE A 111 6.85 -21.16 -3.23
N LYS A 112 5.93 -22.08 -2.95
CA LYS A 112 6.26 -23.43 -2.49
C LYS A 112 7.13 -24.18 -3.51
N THR A 113 6.79 -24.06 -4.78
CA THR A 113 7.56 -24.69 -5.86
C THR A 113 8.96 -24.10 -5.95
N THR A 114 9.09 -22.77 -5.80
CA THR A 114 10.37 -22.07 -5.90
C THR A 114 11.28 -22.35 -4.70
N LEU A 115 10.70 -22.45 -3.49
CA LEU A 115 11.47 -22.62 -2.26
C LEU A 115 11.80 -24.08 -1.93
N THR A 116 11.16 -25.03 -2.61
CA THR A 116 11.48 -26.45 -2.46
C THR A 116 12.36 -26.93 -3.60
#